data_12d496e57378f1095ad2c07d37caaa71
#
_entry.id   12d496e57378f1095ad2c07d37caaa71
#
_cell.length_a   1.000
_cell.length_b   1.000
_cell.length_c   1.000
_cell.angle_alpha   90.00
_cell.angle_beta   90.00
_cell.angle_gamma   90.00
#
_symmetry.space_group_name_H-M   'P 1'
#
loop_
_entity.id
_entity.type
_entity.pdbx_description
1 polymer ?
#
loop_
_entity_poly.entity_id
_entity_poly.type
_entity_poly.pdbx_seq_one_letter_code
_entity_poly.pdbx_strand_id
1 'polypeptide(L)' 'MRLTCTLTRLPGGWSAQHDSRDVGRVEVKAPTRNEAIEKIEGEIRYRLELCPCTGETYRHIVIDVIESPNQA' A
#
# COMPACT_ATOMS: atom_id res chain seq x y z
N MET A 1 -4.86 -5.01 12.43
CA MET A 1 -5.21 -3.93 11.48
C MET A 1 -5.19 -4.49 10.06
N ARG A 2 -6.23 -4.20 9.32
CA ARG A 2 -6.34 -4.70 7.96
C ARG A 2 -6.48 -3.54 6.99
N LEU A 3 -5.61 -3.50 5.99
CA LEU A 3 -5.58 -2.42 5.02
C LEU A 3 -5.69 -3.00 3.62
N THR A 4 -6.27 -2.23 2.71
CA THR A 4 -6.47 -2.69 1.34
C THR A 4 -5.68 -1.82 0.39
N CYS A 5 -4.93 -2.46 -0.49
CA CYS A 5 -4.18 -1.77 -1.53
C CYS A 5 -4.69 -2.22 -2.89
N THR A 6 -4.76 -1.29 -3.82
CA THR A 6 -5.21 -1.57 -5.18
C THR A 6 -4.02 -1.52 -6.12
N LEU A 7 -3.84 -2.59 -6.91
CA LEU A 7 -2.82 -2.62 -7.94
C LEU A 7 -3.45 -2.33 -9.29
N THR A 8 -2.81 -1.47 -10.04
CA THR A 8 -3.23 -1.14 -11.39
C THR A 8 -2.09 -1.37 -12.34
N ARG A 9 -2.35 -2.10 -13.40
CA ARG A 9 -1.33 -2.35 -14.40
C ARG A 9 -1.20 -1.14 -15.31
N LEU A 10 0.04 -0.71 -15.52
CA LEU A 10 0.35 0.40 -16.39
C LEU A 10 1.13 -0.08 -17.59
N PRO A 11 1.18 0.70 -18.67
CA PRO A 11 1.95 0.29 -19.85
C PRO A 11 3.40 0.00 -19.57
N GLY A 12 4.01 0.71 -18.62
CA GLY A 12 5.42 0.50 -18.31
C GLY A 12 5.65 -0.11 -16.95
N GLY A 13 4.62 -0.65 -16.31
CA GLY A 13 4.82 -1.19 -14.98
C GLY A 13 3.55 -1.33 -14.18
N TRP A 14 3.63 -1.03 -12.90
CA TRP A 14 2.51 -1.18 -11.98
C TRP A 14 2.40 0.01 -11.06
N SER A 15 1.19 0.26 -10.63
CA SER A 15 0.89 1.29 -9.63
C SER A 15 0.17 0.63 -8.46
N ALA A 16 0.56 0.98 -7.25
CA ALA A 16 -0.12 0.50 -6.06
C ALA A 16 -0.64 1.69 -5.30
N GLN A 17 -1.88 1.59 -4.82
CA GLN A 17 -2.55 2.70 -4.17
C GLN A 17 -3.23 2.22 -2.90
N HIS A 18 -3.27 3.11 -1.90
CA HIS A 18 -3.93 2.86 -0.65
C HIS A 18 -4.51 4.16 -0.13
N ASP A 19 -5.67 4.08 0.48
CA ASP A 19 -6.31 5.25 1.06
C ASP A 19 -7.07 4.81 2.29
N SER A 20 -6.70 5.34 3.45
CA SER A 20 -7.38 5.03 4.69
C SER A 20 -7.18 6.18 5.66
N ARG A 21 -7.99 6.18 6.72
CA ARG A 21 -7.86 7.17 7.77
C ARG A 21 -6.54 7.06 8.51
N ASP A 22 -6.09 5.82 8.71
CA ASP A 22 -4.92 5.59 9.54
C ASP A 22 -3.64 5.96 8.84
N VAL A 23 -3.59 5.75 7.54
CA VAL A 23 -2.37 5.94 6.77
C VAL A 23 -2.43 7.17 5.90
N GLY A 24 -3.61 7.51 5.43
CA GLY A 24 -3.77 8.55 4.45
C GLY A 24 -3.69 7.98 3.06
N ARG A 25 -3.41 8.83 2.11
CA ARG A 25 -3.37 8.42 0.71
C ARG A 25 -1.94 8.13 0.30
N VAL A 26 -1.73 6.95 -0.26
CA VAL A 26 -0.40 6.51 -0.69
C VAL A 26 -0.51 5.98 -2.11
N GLU A 27 0.44 6.36 -2.94
CA GLU A 27 0.54 5.83 -4.30
C GLU A 27 2.00 5.62 -4.63
N VAL A 28 2.33 4.44 -5.14
CA VAL A 28 3.68 4.13 -5.57
C VAL A 28 3.63 3.51 -6.95
N LYS A 29 4.74 3.59 -7.67
CA LYS A 29 4.87 2.98 -8.99
C LYS A 29 6.15 2.16 -9.03
N ALA A 30 6.10 1.07 -9.78
CA ALA A 30 7.26 0.19 -9.90
C ALA A 30 7.18 -0.55 -11.23
N PRO A 31 8.33 -1.05 -11.71
CA PRO A 31 8.34 -1.79 -12.98
C PRO A 31 7.70 -3.16 -12.91
N THR A 32 7.64 -3.77 -11.72
CA THR A 32 7.02 -5.08 -11.56
C THR A 32 5.95 -5.04 -10.48
N ARG A 33 5.07 -6.04 -10.54
CA ARG A 33 4.02 -6.19 -9.57
C ARG A 33 4.56 -6.36 -8.15
N ASN A 34 5.54 -7.25 -8.00
CA ASN A 34 6.11 -7.50 -6.68
C ASN A 34 6.76 -6.27 -6.09
N GLU A 35 7.48 -5.52 -6.91
CA GLU A 35 8.11 -4.30 -6.42
C GLU A 35 7.09 -3.26 -6.01
N ALA A 36 5.97 -3.16 -6.73
CA ALA A 36 4.93 -2.23 -6.35
C ALA A 36 4.34 -2.61 -5.00
N ILE A 37 4.12 -3.91 -4.78
CA ILE A 37 3.61 -4.37 -3.51
C ILE A 37 4.58 -4.07 -2.38
N GLU A 38 5.86 -4.37 -2.58
CA GLU A 38 6.88 -4.11 -1.58
C GLU A 38 6.98 -2.63 -1.25
N LYS A 39 6.91 -1.80 -2.25
CA LYS A 39 7.01 -0.37 -2.03
C LYS A 39 5.84 0.17 -1.23
N ILE A 40 4.63 -0.25 -1.57
CA ILE A 40 3.47 0.28 -0.87
C ILE A 40 3.40 -0.26 0.55
N GLU A 41 3.79 -1.52 0.74
CA GLU A 41 3.86 -2.05 2.09
C GLU A 41 4.86 -1.28 2.95
N GLY A 42 6.02 -0.98 2.37
CA GLY A 42 7.03 -0.21 3.08
C GLY A 42 6.54 1.18 3.45
N GLU A 43 5.86 1.84 2.52
CA GLU A 43 5.33 3.17 2.79
C GLU A 43 4.28 3.15 3.89
N ILE A 44 3.40 2.17 3.84
CA ILE A 44 2.35 2.06 4.85
C ILE A 44 2.96 1.83 6.21
N ARG A 45 3.91 0.90 6.32
CA ARG A 45 4.56 0.62 7.60
C ARG A 45 5.32 1.84 8.13
N TYR A 46 6.00 2.53 7.24
CA TYR A 46 6.74 3.71 7.61
C TYR A 46 5.82 4.77 8.21
N ARG A 47 4.68 5.01 7.58
CA ARG A 47 3.74 6.01 8.07
C ARG A 47 3.13 5.61 9.39
N LEU A 48 2.83 4.34 9.57
CA LEU A 48 2.26 3.86 10.83
C LEU A 48 3.26 3.96 11.96
N GLU A 49 4.52 3.65 11.68
CA GLU A 49 5.57 3.72 12.69
C GLU A 49 5.87 5.14 13.11
N LEU A 50 5.63 6.08 12.22
CA LEU A 50 5.87 7.49 12.54
C LEU A 50 4.75 8.12 13.33
N CYS A 51 3.65 7.41 13.55
CA CYS A 51 2.52 7.96 14.28
C CYS A 51 2.68 7.65 15.76
N PRO A 52 3.16 8.59 16.57
CA PRO A 52 3.37 8.33 17.99
C PRO A 52 2.07 8.35 18.80
N CYS A 53 1.00 8.75 18.18
CA CYS A 53 -0.24 8.99 18.92
C CYS A 53 -0.87 7.73 19.47
N THR A 54 -0.57 6.57 18.92
CA THR A 54 -1.17 5.35 19.41
C THR A 54 -0.37 4.71 20.53
N GLY A 55 0.94 4.86 20.50
CA GLY A 55 1.79 4.22 21.48
C GLY A 55 1.80 2.71 21.35
N GLU A 56 1.15 2.18 20.36
CA GLU A 56 1.07 0.74 20.16
C GLU A 56 1.85 0.30 18.95
N THR A 57 2.34 -0.93 19.03
CA THR A 57 3.02 -1.51 17.90
C THR A 57 1.99 -2.16 16.98
N TYR A 58 2.09 -1.86 15.71
CA TYR A 58 1.23 -2.50 14.72
C TYR A 58 1.85 -3.82 14.32
N ARG A 59 1.70 -4.81 15.21
CA ARG A 59 2.32 -6.11 15.01
C ARG A 59 1.63 -6.94 13.97
N HIS A 60 0.32 -6.75 13.84
CA HIS A 60 -0.48 -7.57 12.95
C HIS A 60 -1.12 -6.71 11.90
N ILE A 61 -0.28 -6.25 10.99
CA ILE A 61 -0.77 -5.50 9.85
C ILE A 61 -0.99 -6.47 8.71
N VAL A 62 -2.22 -6.60 8.28
CA VAL A 62 -2.57 -7.42 7.13
C VAL A 62 -2.87 -6.48 5.98
N ILE A 63 -2.15 -6.67 4.89
CA ILE A 63 -2.36 -5.83 3.71
C ILE A 63 -2.93 -6.72 2.62
N ASP A 64 -4.20 -6.47 2.30
CA ASP A 64 -4.87 -7.18 1.22
C ASP A 64 -4.58 -6.45 -0.09
N VAL A 65 -4.17 -7.19 -1.09
CA VAL A 65 -3.84 -6.62 -2.38
C VAL A 65 -4.91 -7.03 -3.38
N ILE A 66 -5.53 -6.04 -4.00
CA ILE A 66 -6.57 -6.27 -5.00
C ILE A 66 -6.08 -5.71 -6.32
N GLU A 67 -6.14 -6.51 -7.38
CA GLU A 67 -5.76 -6.04 -8.69
C GLU A 67 -6.96 -5.44 -9.40
N SER A 68 -6.75 -4.25 -9.95
CA SER A 68 -7.80 -3.59 -10.71
C SER A 68 -8.03 -4.36 -12.01
N PRO A 69 -9.25 -4.65 -12.31
CA PRO A 69 -9.49 -5.40 -13.53
C PRO A 69 -9.25 -4.57 -14.78
N ASN A 70 -9.00 -3.54 -14.93
CA ASN A 70 -8.65 -2.98 -16.05
C ASN A 70 -8.40 -2.29 -16.73
N GLN A 71 -8.45 -2.05 -17.11
CA GLN A 71 -8.28 -1.75 -17.75
C GLN A 71 -8.19 -1.18 -18.65
N ALA A 72 -8.35 -0.97 -18.81
CA ALA A 72 -8.23 -0.58 -20.09
C ALA A 72 -8.03 0.42 -20.60
#